data_f9941af8990dbe6847a59421d6bffcf6
#
_entry.id   f9941af8990dbe6847a59421d6bffcf6
#
_cell.length_a   1.000
_cell.length_b   1.000
_cell.length_c   1.000
_cell.angle_alpha   90.00
_cell.angle_beta   90.00
_cell.angle_gamma   90.00
#
_symmetry.space_group_name_H-M   'P 1'
#
loop_
_entity.id
_entity.type
_entity.pdbx_description
1 polymer ?
#
loop_
_entity_poly.entity_id
_entity_poly.type
_entity_poly.pdbx_seq_one_letter_code
_entity_poly.pdbx_strand_id
1 'polypeptide(L)'
;MRKFIIKVLAVGMVLSMSGCGSREIVSEIGGSSVAVQEDNTGENSEDMWTFQAVVKKIEDTAVLIEPVEGAWALNSSDSIRIGKEDFPEGEDIKTGDTIEISCDGMVLETYPAMLAKIYDVRLVKSTEKIYAEGNEGNFGLLIPEGWSYEIFGEDNSEEIFGKYGIHFYPEGSEKGYIEVSLQENFGVCGTGLVQQEINLAGDRAVAGYYDEAQQIWDFIRFEGKNEKIVAQQYEAEEWFAENKDTIMDILDSLEYYAKIQF
;
A
#
# COMPACT_ATOMS: atom_id res chain seq x y z
N MET A 1 -14.47 -48.91 -0.27
CA MET A 1 -13.49 -49.19 0.81
C MET A 1 -12.11 -48.81 0.32
N ARG A 2 -11.60 -47.65 0.66
CA ARG A 2 -10.19 -47.26 0.48
C ARG A 2 -9.71 -46.64 1.80
N LYS A 3 -8.67 -47.28 2.33
CA LYS A 3 -8.09 -47.03 3.65
C LYS A 3 -7.21 -45.79 3.61
N PHE A 4 -7.47 -44.83 4.50
CA PHE A 4 -6.59 -43.71 4.78
C PHE A 4 -5.47 -44.13 5.71
N ILE A 5 -4.24 -43.87 5.33
CA ILE A 5 -3.05 -44.06 6.17
C ILE A 5 -2.66 -42.69 6.74
N ILE A 6 -2.81 -42.57 8.06
CA ILE A 6 -2.33 -41.41 8.82
C ILE A 6 -0.86 -41.65 9.15
N LYS A 7 0.02 -40.77 8.70
CA LYS A 7 1.41 -40.71 9.18
C LYS A 7 1.51 -39.62 10.24
N VAL A 8 1.72 -40.05 11.47
CA VAL A 8 2.10 -39.20 12.60
C VAL A 8 3.61 -39.00 12.55
N LEU A 9 4.07 -37.78 12.49
CA LEU A 9 5.48 -37.42 12.64
C LEU A 9 5.65 -36.70 13.99
N ALA A 10 6.38 -37.36 14.88
CA ALA A 10 6.80 -36.82 16.16
C ALA A 10 8.05 -35.93 15.92
N VAL A 11 8.02 -34.70 16.40
CA VAL A 11 9.17 -33.80 16.43
C VAL A 11 9.62 -33.63 17.88
N GLY A 12 10.84 -34.00 18.11
CA GLY A 12 11.49 -33.95 19.41
C GLY A 12 11.93 -32.52 19.78
N MET A 13 11.74 -32.22 21.02
CA MET A 13 12.15 -31.05 21.75
C MET A 13 13.65 -31.14 22.10
N VAL A 14 14.45 -30.16 21.75
CA VAL A 14 15.79 -29.97 22.32
C VAL A 14 15.83 -28.66 23.07
N LEU A 15 15.86 -28.74 24.37
CA LEU A 15 16.23 -27.64 25.27
C LEU A 15 17.75 -27.59 25.37
N SER A 16 18.35 -26.41 25.23
CA SER A 16 19.67 -26.13 25.79
C SER A 16 19.67 -24.77 26.48
N MET A 17 19.91 -24.84 27.78
CA MET A 17 20.11 -23.75 28.73
C MET A 17 21.57 -23.33 28.79
N SER A 18 21.75 -22.15 29.36
CA SER A 18 22.96 -21.60 30.06
C SER A 18 23.87 -20.73 29.22
N GLY A 19 24.37 -19.62 29.66
CA GLY A 19 24.51 -19.10 31.01
C GLY A 19 25.04 -17.67 30.99
N CYS A 20 24.76 -16.99 32.07
CA CYS A 20 25.28 -15.69 32.50
C CYS A 20 26.80 -15.66 32.64
N GLY A 21 27.42 -14.49 32.37
CA GLY A 21 28.78 -14.23 32.75
C GLY A 21 29.16 -12.75 32.60
N SER A 22 28.81 -11.95 33.60
CA SER A 22 29.40 -10.61 33.79
C SER A 22 30.85 -10.73 34.23
N ARG A 23 31.73 -9.89 33.70
CA ARG A 23 32.96 -9.41 34.39
C ARG A 23 33.46 -8.11 33.75
N GLU A 24 33.43 -7.08 34.56
CA GLU A 24 34.31 -5.90 34.47
C GLU A 24 35.76 -6.34 34.64
N ILE A 25 36.72 -5.59 34.06
CA ILE A 25 37.85 -4.97 34.72
C ILE A 25 38.86 -4.35 33.74
N VAL A 26 39.02 -3.02 33.83
CA VAL A 26 40.22 -2.17 33.92
C VAL A 26 41.43 -2.37 32.95
N SER A 27 41.66 -1.28 32.21
CA SER A 27 42.92 -0.63 31.73
C SER A 27 44.27 -1.34 31.89
N GLU A 28 45.05 -1.35 30.82
CA GLU A 28 46.36 -0.62 30.73
C GLU A 28 47.02 -0.76 29.35
N ILE A 29 47.56 0.31 28.90
CA ILE A 29 48.50 0.80 27.93
C ILE A 29 49.56 -0.23 27.45
N GLY A 30 49.82 -0.25 26.13
CA GLY A 30 51.10 -0.75 25.59
C GLY A 30 51.02 -1.19 24.12
N GLY A 31 51.60 -0.38 23.21
CA GLY A 31 51.56 -0.56 21.78
C GLY A 31 52.26 -1.82 21.24
N SER A 32 51.78 -2.25 20.12
CA SER A 32 52.59 -2.65 18.96
C SER A 32 51.70 -3.03 17.79
N SER A 33 51.99 -2.47 16.65
CA SER A 33 51.31 -2.69 15.38
C SER A 33 51.50 -4.14 14.89
N VAL A 34 50.37 -4.86 14.74
CA VAL A 34 50.27 -6.01 13.86
C VAL A 34 49.06 -5.81 12.98
N ALA A 35 49.32 -5.65 11.68
CA ALA A 35 48.26 -5.60 10.67
C ALA A 35 47.60 -6.98 10.61
N VAL A 36 46.39 -7.07 11.13
CA VAL A 36 45.46 -8.17 10.84
C VAL A 36 44.67 -7.72 9.63
N GLN A 37 44.88 -8.38 8.51
CA GLN A 37 43.94 -8.29 7.38
C GLN A 37 42.66 -8.94 7.86
N GLU A 38 41.68 -8.13 8.20
CA GLU A 38 40.28 -8.57 8.25
C GLU A 38 39.81 -8.73 6.81
N ASP A 39 39.55 -9.97 6.46
CA ASP A 39 38.87 -10.38 5.23
C ASP A 39 37.41 -9.90 5.35
N ASN A 40 37.18 -8.66 4.93
CA ASN A 40 35.87 -8.02 4.92
C ASN A 40 35.19 -8.46 3.62
N THR A 41 34.56 -9.64 3.63
CA THR A 41 33.51 -9.96 2.69
C THR A 41 32.28 -9.14 3.08
N GLY A 42 32.39 -7.83 2.92
CA GLY A 42 31.25 -6.92 2.95
C GLY A 42 30.43 -7.17 1.69
N GLU A 43 29.27 -7.78 1.85
CA GLU A 43 28.18 -7.58 0.90
C GLU A 43 28.00 -6.07 0.79
N ASN A 44 28.40 -5.49 -0.35
CA ASN A 44 28.05 -4.14 -0.72
C ASN A 44 26.53 -4.10 -0.87
N SER A 45 25.82 -3.67 0.16
CA SER A 45 24.52 -3.05 -0.04
C SER A 45 24.81 -1.76 -0.82
N GLU A 46 24.70 -1.82 -2.15
CA GLU A 46 24.71 -0.60 -2.97
C GLU A 46 23.64 0.31 -2.38
N ASP A 47 24.01 1.51 -1.94
CA ASP A 47 23.08 2.47 -1.37
C ASP A 47 22.03 2.79 -2.43
N MET A 48 20.80 2.35 -2.21
CA MET A 48 19.68 2.59 -3.11
C MET A 48 19.03 3.94 -2.75
N TRP A 49 19.05 4.85 -3.72
CA TRP A 49 18.45 6.17 -3.61
C TRP A 49 17.15 6.22 -4.40
N THR A 50 16.11 6.81 -3.83
CA THR A 50 14.83 6.99 -4.51
C THR A 50 14.47 8.47 -4.60
N PHE A 51 13.76 8.84 -5.67
CA PHE A 51 13.15 10.17 -5.82
C PHE A 51 11.98 10.11 -6.79
N GLN A 52 11.10 11.10 -6.70
CA GLN A 52 9.98 11.26 -7.63
C GLN A 52 10.28 12.35 -8.66
N ALA A 53 9.76 12.16 -9.87
CA ALA A 53 9.90 13.10 -10.97
C ALA A 53 8.65 13.11 -11.84
N VAL A 54 8.39 14.24 -12.51
CA VAL A 54 7.30 14.40 -13.47
C VAL A 54 7.81 14.15 -14.89
N VAL A 55 7.10 13.37 -15.68
CA VAL A 55 7.37 13.14 -17.09
C VAL A 55 7.08 14.41 -17.88
N LYS A 56 8.10 15.02 -18.46
CA LYS A 56 7.96 16.28 -19.24
C LYS A 56 7.84 16.04 -20.73
N LYS A 57 8.53 15.04 -21.25
CA LYS A 57 8.52 14.71 -22.68
C LYS A 57 8.88 13.27 -22.93
N ILE A 58 8.16 12.64 -23.85
CA ILE A 58 8.45 11.29 -24.31
C ILE A 58 9.04 11.38 -25.70
N GLU A 59 10.26 10.89 -25.89
CA GLU A 59 10.99 10.78 -27.14
C GLU A 59 10.97 9.34 -27.65
N ASP A 60 11.53 9.05 -28.81
CA ASP A 60 11.47 7.71 -29.40
C ASP A 60 12.14 6.64 -28.52
N THR A 61 13.29 6.95 -27.90
CA THR A 61 14.09 6.01 -27.12
C THR A 61 14.30 6.44 -25.66
N ALA A 62 13.78 7.60 -25.26
CA ALA A 62 14.02 8.15 -23.95
C ALA A 62 12.84 8.96 -23.44
N VAL A 63 12.83 9.22 -22.13
CA VAL A 63 11.87 10.06 -21.42
C VAL A 63 12.64 11.17 -20.71
N LEU A 64 12.23 12.42 -20.90
CA LEU A 64 12.72 13.56 -20.13
C LEU A 64 11.83 13.77 -18.92
N ILE A 65 12.44 13.85 -17.77
CA ILE A 65 11.78 14.01 -16.49
C ILE A 65 12.33 15.24 -15.75
N GLU A 66 11.51 15.78 -14.86
CA GLU A 66 11.86 16.86 -13.94
C GLU A 66 11.64 16.35 -12.51
N PRO A 67 12.69 16.29 -11.66
CA PRO A 67 12.52 15.91 -10.26
C PRO A 67 11.55 16.84 -9.55
N VAL A 68 10.66 16.28 -8.69
CA VAL A 68 9.70 17.07 -7.92
C VAL A 68 10.40 17.96 -6.89
N GLU A 69 9.72 19.00 -6.42
CA GLU A 69 10.24 19.88 -5.37
C GLU A 69 10.60 19.07 -4.12
N GLY A 70 11.81 19.29 -3.60
CA GLY A 70 12.35 18.55 -2.45
C GLY A 70 13.07 17.25 -2.80
N ALA A 71 13.01 16.75 -4.04
CA ALA A 71 13.81 15.61 -4.48
C ALA A 71 15.31 15.94 -4.46
N TRP A 72 16.12 15.04 -3.92
CA TRP A 72 17.57 15.25 -3.85
C TRP A 72 18.21 15.44 -5.24
N ALA A 73 17.69 14.76 -6.27
CA ALA A 73 18.17 14.83 -7.65
C ALA A 73 18.03 16.23 -8.26
N LEU A 74 17.06 17.04 -7.79
CA LEU A 74 16.88 18.43 -8.23
C LEU A 74 18.08 19.33 -7.90
N ASN A 75 18.86 18.99 -6.88
CA ASN A 75 20.11 19.70 -6.56
C ASN A 75 21.17 19.54 -7.65
N SER A 76 21.08 18.49 -8.47
CA SER A 76 22.02 18.20 -9.54
C SER A 76 21.52 18.68 -10.90
N SER A 77 20.22 18.50 -11.20
CA SER A 77 19.62 18.94 -12.46
C SER A 77 18.09 19.01 -12.36
N ASP A 78 17.53 20.00 -13.04
CA ASP A 78 16.09 20.16 -13.27
C ASP A 78 15.57 19.32 -14.45
N SER A 79 16.47 18.73 -15.25
CA SER A 79 16.11 17.93 -16.40
C SER A 79 17.00 16.69 -16.47
N ILE A 80 16.40 15.53 -16.32
CA ILE A 80 17.06 14.23 -16.37
C ILE A 80 16.48 13.41 -17.53
N ARG A 81 17.35 12.70 -18.23
CA ARG A 81 17.00 11.79 -19.31
C ARG A 81 17.18 10.35 -18.86
N ILE A 82 16.14 9.54 -19.01
CA ILE A 82 16.14 8.09 -18.73
C ILE A 82 15.71 7.31 -19.97
N GLY A 83 16.16 6.07 -20.12
CA GLY A 83 15.83 5.20 -21.23
C GLY A 83 14.39 4.72 -21.15
N LYS A 84 13.75 4.46 -22.30
CA LYS A 84 12.43 3.79 -22.28
C LYS A 84 12.52 2.35 -21.80
N GLU A 85 13.65 1.72 -21.99
CA GLU A 85 13.97 0.38 -21.50
C GLU A 85 14.02 0.26 -19.97
N ASP A 86 14.15 1.39 -19.27
CA ASP A 86 14.15 1.43 -17.79
C ASP A 86 12.73 1.34 -17.21
N PHE A 87 11.69 1.50 -18.05
CA PHE A 87 10.30 1.41 -17.62
C PHE A 87 9.77 -0.03 -17.74
N PRO A 88 8.83 -0.45 -16.86
CA PRO A 88 8.19 -1.74 -16.96
C PRO A 88 7.50 -1.95 -18.32
N GLU A 89 7.59 -3.17 -18.87
CA GLU A 89 6.90 -3.51 -20.12
C GLU A 89 5.37 -3.43 -19.92
N GLY A 90 4.71 -2.69 -20.82
CA GLY A 90 3.24 -2.61 -20.86
C GLY A 90 2.65 -1.41 -20.11
N GLU A 91 3.43 -0.59 -19.44
CA GLU A 91 2.94 0.67 -18.87
C GLU A 91 2.81 1.77 -19.93
N ASP A 92 1.63 2.37 -20.03
CA ASP A 92 1.33 3.50 -20.92
C ASP A 92 1.65 4.82 -20.23
N ILE A 93 2.91 5.24 -20.33
CA ILE A 93 3.42 6.45 -19.69
C ILE A 93 3.03 7.67 -20.51
N LYS A 94 2.55 8.72 -19.85
CA LYS A 94 2.12 9.98 -20.48
C LYS A 94 2.90 11.17 -19.92
N THR A 95 2.95 12.22 -20.73
CA THR A 95 3.44 13.53 -20.25
C THR A 95 2.54 14.07 -19.14
N GLY A 96 3.14 14.43 -18.02
CA GLY A 96 2.45 14.85 -16.80
C GLY A 96 2.41 13.79 -15.70
N ASP A 97 2.64 12.51 -16.04
CA ASP A 97 2.69 11.45 -15.05
C ASP A 97 3.83 11.68 -14.04
N THR A 98 3.59 11.29 -12.82
CA THR A 98 4.63 11.22 -11.78
C THR A 98 5.19 9.81 -11.72
N ILE A 99 6.51 9.69 -11.72
CA ILE A 99 7.23 8.42 -11.59
C ILE A 99 8.13 8.44 -10.36
N GLU A 100 8.36 7.28 -9.77
CA GLU A 100 9.37 7.07 -8.75
C GLU A 100 10.52 6.27 -9.34
N ILE A 101 11.75 6.74 -9.09
CA ILE A 101 12.96 6.16 -9.64
C ILE A 101 13.84 5.69 -8.49
N SER A 102 14.32 4.44 -8.56
CA SER A 102 15.35 3.88 -7.69
C SER A 102 16.66 3.79 -8.45
N CYS A 103 17.74 4.36 -7.92
CA CYS A 103 19.04 4.46 -8.58
C CYS A 103 20.19 4.37 -7.57
N ASP A 104 21.44 4.44 -8.08
CA ASP A 104 22.67 4.46 -7.28
C ASP A 104 23.01 5.84 -6.66
N GLY A 105 22.14 6.84 -6.86
CA GLY A 105 22.34 8.20 -6.36
C GLY A 105 23.34 9.03 -7.16
N MET A 106 23.85 8.54 -8.28
CA MET A 106 24.87 9.21 -9.09
C MET A 106 24.26 9.87 -10.32
N VAL A 107 24.37 11.20 -10.42
CA VAL A 107 23.90 11.99 -11.56
C VAL A 107 25.10 12.41 -12.40
N LEU A 108 25.07 12.08 -13.69
CA LEU A 108 26.14 12.43 -14.64
C LEU A 108 25.99 13.88 -15.11
N GLU A 109 27.12 14.61 -15.16
CA GLU A 109 27.19 16.03 -15.57
C GLU A 109 27.01 16.20 -17.08
N THR A 110 25.80 15.92 -17.57
CA THR A 110 25.35 16.19 -18.95
C THR A 110 24.11 17.08 -18.90
N TYR A 111 23.67 17.63 -20.03
CA TYR A 111 22.39 18.32 -20.09
C TYR A 111 21.60 17.89 -21.33
N PRO A 112 20.38 17.31 -21.17
CA PRO A 112 19.81 16.84 -19.90
C PRO A 112 20.76 15.89 -19.16
N ALA A 113 20.71 15.90 -17.81
CA ALA A 113 21.48 15.00 -16.98
C ALA A 113 21.06 13.53 -17.21
N MET A 114 21.89 12.60 -16.79
CA MET A 114 21.60 11.17 -16.82
C MET A 114 21.90 10.55 -15.47
N LEU A 115 21.19 9.50 -15.11
CA LEU A 115 21.54 8.66 -13.95
C LEU A 115 22.58 7.61 -14.37
N ALA A 116 23.57 7.34 -13.51
CA ALA A 116 24.60 6.38 -13.83
C ALA A 116 24.09 4.95 -13.83
N LYS A 117 23.19 4.62 -12.88
CA LYS A 117 22.54 3.31 -12.81
C LYS A 117 21.12 3.46 -12.27
N ILE A 118 20.16 2.94 -13.01
CA ILE A 118 18.75 2.85 -12.61
C ILE A 118 18.48 1.40 -12.22
N TYR A 119 17.81 1.21 -11.09
CA TYR A 119 17.41 -0.10 -10.59
C TYR A 119 15.96 -0.39 -10.89
N ASP A 120 15.10 0.64 -10.77
CA ASP A 120 13.66 0.52 -10.96
C ASP A 120 13.04 1.87 -11.31
N VAL A 121 12.01 1.85 -12.14
CA VAL A 121 11.15 3.00 -12.46
C VAL A 121 9.70 2.54 -12.37
N ARG A 122 8.88 3.21 -11.59
CA ARG A 122 7.47 2.89 -11.46
C ARG A 122 6.59 4.13 -11.58
N LEU A 123 5.43 3.97 -12.16
CA LEU A 123 4.42 5.01 -12.23
C LEU A 123 3.85 5.23 -10.81
N VAL A 124 3.90 6.47 -10.35
CA VAL A 124 3.20 6.88 -9.13
C VAL A 124 1.79 7.27 -9.56
N LYS A 125 0.84 6.36 -9.35
CA LYS A 125 -0.56 6.66 -9.60
C LYS A 125 -0.97 7.82 -8.68
N SER A 126 -1.51 8.88 -9.25
CA SER A 126 -2.05 9.97 -8.46
C SER A 126 -3.19 9.44 -7.61
N THR A 127 -3.23 9.84 -6.35
CA THR A 127 -4.33 9.51 -5.45
C THR A 127 -5.03 10.80 -5.04
N GLU A 128 -6.35 10.82 -5.13
CA GLU A 128 -7.16 11.90 -4.60
C GLU A 128 -7.67 11.53 -3.21
N LYS A 129 -7.46 12.40 -2.22
CA LYS A 129 -8.02 12.20 -0.88
C LYS A 129 -9.41 12.82 -0.83
N ILE A 130 -10.41 11.97 -0.65
CA ILE A 130 -11.81 12.35 -0.60
C ILE A 130 -12.37 12.10 0.79
N TYR A 131 -13.38 12.90 1.20
CA TYR A 131 -13.99 12.81 2.52
C TYR A 131 -15.50 12.71 2.43
N ALA A 132 -16.08 11.81 3.20
CA ALA A 132 -17.50 11.83 3.54
C ALA A 132 -17.68 12.51 4.89
N GLU A 133 -18.63 13.44 4.95
CA GLU A 133 -18.88 14.26 6.12
C GLU A 133 -20.30 14.01 6.68
N GLY A 134 -20.39 13.82 7.97
CA GLY A 134 -21.66 13.62 8.64
C GLY A 134 -21.68 14.15 10.07
N ASN A 135 -22.80 13.99 10.75
CA ASN A 135 -22.99 14.54 12.09
C ASN A 135 -22.13 13.85 13.17
N GLU A 136 -21.76 12.58 12.98
CA GLU A 136 -20.98 11.81 13.94
C GLU A 136 -19.46 11.93 13.74
N GLY A 137 -19.02 12.36 12.57
CA GLY A 137 -17.61 12.49 12.21
C GLY A 137 -17.41 12.54 10.70
N ASN A 138 -16.17 12.59 10.30
CA ASN A 138 -15.78 12.55 8.89
C ASN A 138 -14.83 11.37 8.71
N PHE A 139 -14.91 10.70 7.59
CA PHE A 139 -13.87 9.74 7.20
C PHE A 139 -13.42 10.01 5.78
N GLY A 140 -12.16 9.64 5.48
CA GLY A 140 -11.54 9.86 4.19
C GLY A 140 -10.92 8.59 3.63
N LEU A 141 -10.86 8.53 2.29
CA LEU A 141 -10.21 7.48 1.51
C LEU A 141 -9.27 8.12 0.49
N LEU A 142 -8.21 7.41 0.12
CA LEU A 142 -7.35 7.74 -1.02
C LEU A 142 -7.84 6.96 -2.23
N ILE A 143 -8.35 7.67 -3.24
CA ILE A 143 -8.84 7.07 -4.48
C ILE A 143 -7.74 7.23 -5.55
N PRO A 144 -7.20 6.13 -6.11
CA PRO A 144 -6.16 6.21 -7.13
C PRO A 144 -6.75 6.59 -8.50
N GLU A 145 -5.87 7.08 -9.38
CA GLU A 145 -6.21 7.29 -10.79
C GLU A 145 -6.77 6.01 -11.44
N GLY A 146 -7.72 6.17 -12.36
CA GLY A 146 -8.46 5.07 -12.99
C GLY A 146 -9.61 4.55 -12.14
N TRP A 147 -9.95 5.23 -11.04
CA TRP A 147 -11.11 4.97 -10.22
C TRP A 147 -12.02 6.19 -10.15
N SER A 148 -13.31 5.94 -10.19
CA SER A 148 -14.36 6.94 -9.99
C SER A 148 -14.95 6.82 -8.59
N TYR A 149 -15.52 7.91 -8.09
CA TYR A 149 -16.21 7.91 -6.79
C TYR A 149 -17.42 8.84 -6.78
N GLU A 150 -18.33 8.56 -5.87
CA GLU A 150 -19.49 9.40 -5.54
C GLU A 150 -19.60 9.54 -4.03
N ILE A 151 -19.82 10.77 -3.55
CA ILE A 151 -20.05 11.03 -2.13
C ILE A 151 -21.54 11.24 -1.93
N PHE A 152 -22.12 10.57 -0.94
CA PHE A 152 -23.50 10.76 -0.54
C PHE A 152 -23.61 11.21 0.92
N GLY A 153 -24.61 12.01 1.22
CA GLY A 153 -24.88 12.53 2.56
C GLY A 153 -26.22 12.09 3.13
N GLU A 154 -26.52 12.55 4.32
CA GLU A 154 -27.73 12.19 5.08
C GLU A 154 -29.04 12.51 4.33
N ASP A 155 -29.05 13.49 3.43
CA ASP A 155 -30.23 13.90 2.66
C ASP A 155 -30.63 12.88 1.57
N ASN A 156 -29.73 11.97 1.19
CA ASN A 156 -29.93 10.95 0.17
C ASN A 156 -30.19 9.55 0.77
N SER A 157 -30.43 9.45 2.07
CA SER A 157 -30.43 8.19 2.83
C SER A 157 -31.70 7.34 2.65
N GLU A 158 -32.70 7.74 1.85
CA GLU A 158 -33.96 6.99 1.72
C GLU A 158 -33.78 5.63 1.02
N GLU A 159 -32.71 5.41 0.28
CA GLU A 159 -32.46 4.16 -0.46
C GLU A 159 -31.17 3.41 -0.04
N ILE A 160 -30.38 3.96 0.89
CA ILE A 160 -29.05 3.45 1.24
C ILE A 160 -29.00 3.12 2.73
N PHE A 161 -28.40 1.99 3.10
CA PHE A 161 -28.29 1.57 4.50
C PHE A 161 -27.39 2.49 5.34
N GLY A 162 -26.49 3.24 4.70
CA GLY A 162 -25.59 4.19 5.33
C GLY A 162 -26.19 5.59 5.43
N LYS A 163 -25.85 6.34 6.47
CA LYS A 163 -26.25 7.73 6.64
C LYS A 163 -25.50 8.67 5.69
N TYR A 164 -24.21 8.43 5.50
CA TYR A 164 -23.31 9.13 4.58
C TYR A 164 -22.13 8.24 4.25
N GLY A 165 -21.53 8.46 3.09
CA GLY A 165 -20.47 7.58 2.64
C GLY A 165 -19.89 7.95 1.29
N ILE A 166 -19.11 7.00 0.78
CA ILE A 166 -18.41 7.07 -0.47
C ILE A 166 -18.66 5.77 -1.23
N HIS A 167 -19.13 5.88 -2.46
CA HIS A 167 -19.07 4.80 -3.44
C HIS A 167 -17.81 4.95 -4.26
N PHE A 168 -17.12 3.88 -4.58
CA PHE A 168 -16.00 3.90 -5.50
C PHE A 168 -15.98 2.65 -6.39
N TYR A 169 -15.50 2.82 -7.62
CA TYR A 169 -15.50 1.79 -8.67
C TYR A 169 -14.45 2.10 -9.73
N PRO A 170 -13.92 1.11 -10.49
CA PRO A 170 -13.01 1.36 -11.60
C PRO A 170 -13.66 2.22 -12.68
N GLU A 171 -12.94 3.16 -13.28
CA GLU A 171 -13.42 3.93 -14.42
C GLU A 171 -13.86 3.01 -15.57
N GLY A 172 -15.03 3.30 -16.14
CA GLY A 172 -15.58 2.52 -17.24
C GLY A 172 -16.27 1.20 -16.82
N SER A 173 -16.36 0.88 -15.54
CA SER A 173 -17.22 -0.20 -15.07
C SER A 173 -18.68 0.11 -15.38
N GLU A 174 -19.41 -0.85 -15.95
CA GLU A 174 -20.82 -0.66 -16.27
C GLU A 174 -21.73 -0.90 -15.07
N LYS A 175 -21.25 -1.63 -14.05
CA LYS A 175 -22.02 -2.03 -12.87
C LYS A 175 -21.16 -2.16 -11.64
N GLY A 176 -21.83 -2.05 -10.52
CA GLY A 176 -21.28 -2.34 -9.20
C GLY A 176 -20.41 -1.23 -8.64
N TYR A 177 -20.33 -1.22 -7.34
CA TYR A 177 -19.48 -0.30 -6.55
C TYR A 177 -19.14 -0.91 -5.21
N ILE A 178 -18.10 -0.40 -4.60
CA ILE A 178 -17.84 -0.59 -3.18
C ILE A 178 -18.37 0.64 -2.45
N GLU A 179 -19.23 0.42 -1.46
CA GLU A 179 -19.70 1.46 -0.55
C GLU A 179 -18.89 1.42 0.73
N VAL A 180 -18.37 2.56 1.17
CA VAL A 180 -17.90 2.75 2.54
C VAL A 180 -18.81 3.78 3.18
N SER A 181 -19.52 3.39 4.23
CA SER A 181 -20.53 4.25 4.85
C SER A 181 -20.56 4.11 6.36
N LEU A 182 -21.07 5.15 7.04
CA LEU A 182 -21.39 5.08 8.45
C LEU A 182 -22.81 4.56 8.62
N GLN A 183 -22.94 3.41 9.29
CA GLN A 183 -24.21 2.69 9.49
C GLN A 183 -24.50 2.53 10.99
N GLU A 184 -25.60 3.10 11.49
CA GLU A 184 -25.95 3.01 12.92
C GLU A 184 -26.34 1.61 13.37
N ASN A 185 -26.99 0.85 12.50
CA ASN A 185 -27.58 -0.44 12.84
C ASN A 185 -27.10 -1.53 11.86
N PHE A 186 -25.80 -1.54 11.53
CA PHE A 186 -25.26 -2.61 10.72
C PHE A 186 -25.40 -3.94 11.45
N GLY A 187 -26.07 -4.87 10.84
CA GLY A 187 -26.25 -6.21 11.35
C GLY A 187 -26.33 -7.19 10.21
N VAL A 188 -25.62 -8.27 10.35
CA VAL A 188 -25.64 -9.41 9.42
C VAL A 188 -26.33 -10.58 10.07
N CYS A 189 -27.26 -11.19 9.36
CA CYS A 189 -27.89 -12.44 9.77
C CYS A 189 -27.80 -13.45 8.64
N GLY A 190 -27.53 -14.68 8.97
CA GLY A 190 -27.55 -15.76 8.00
C GLY A 190 -26.77 -16.99 8.44
N THR A 191 -27.23 -18.15 8.02
CA THR A 191 -26.50 -19.39 8.11
C THR A 191 -25.42 -19.41 7.02
N GLY A 192 -24.18 -19.69 7.39
CA GLY A 192 -23.06 -19.77 6.44
C GLY A 192 -22.12 -18.58 6.41
N LEU A 193 -22.42 -17.52 7.17
CA LEU A 193 -21.50 -16.38 7.28
C LEU A 193 -20.24 -16.79 8.03
N VAL A 194 -19.09 -16.64 7.38
CA VAL A 194 -17.75 -16.76 7.98
C VAL A 194 -17.22 -15.37 8.24
N GLN A 195 -16.69 -15.12 9.43
CA GLN A 195 -16.07 -13.85 9.77
C GLN A 195 -14.58 -14.06 10.07
N GLN A 196 -13.76 -13.17 9.54
CA GLN A 196 -12.31 -13.18 9.74
C GLN A 196 -11.87 -11.83 10.31
N GLU A 197 -11.06 -11.89 11.38
CA GLU A 197 -10.38 -10.69 11.88
C GLU A 197 -9.18 -10.38 10.99
N ILE A 198 -9.09 -9.13 10.54
CA ILE A 198 -8.01 -8.63 9.70
C ILE A 198 -7.44 -7.33 10.28
N ASN A 199 -6.23 -6.96 9.87
CA ASN A 199 -5.69 -5.62 10.13
C ASN A 199 -5.92 -4.77 8.86
N LEU A 200 -6.61 -3.66 9.00
CA LEU A 200 -6.91 -2.76 7.90
C LEU A 200 -7.00 -1.32 8.42
N ALA A 201 -6.53 -0.36 7.65
CA ALA A 201 -6.38 1.03 8.07
C ALA A 201 -5.51 1.20 9.34
N GLY A 202 -4.54 0.29 9.53
CA GLY A 202 -3.66 0.27 10.69
C GLY A 202 -4.34 -0.14 11.99
N ASP A 203 -5.53 -0.76 11.95
CA ASP A 203 -6.29 -1.15 13.11
C ASP A 203 -7.09 -2.45 12.86
N ARG A 204 -7.81 -2.92 13.88
CA ARG A 204 -8.65 -4.11 13.80
C ARG A 204 -9.89 -3.88 12.92
N ALA A 205 -10.13 -4.79 12.00
CA ALA A 205 -11.36 -4.88 11.21
C ALA A 205 -11.87 -6.32 11.13
N VAL A 206 -13.14 -6.49 10.77
CA VAL A 206 -13.76 -7.81 10.58
C VAL A 206 -14.35 -7.90 9.18
N ALA A 207 -13.83 -8.83 8.39
CA ALA A 207 -14.37 -9.16 7.07
C ALA A 207 -15.35 -10.33 7.19
N GLY A 208 -16.49 -10.24 6.51
CA GLY A 208 -17.52 -11.27 6.44
C GLY A 208 -17.68 -11.84 5.04
N TYR A 209 -17.87 -13.15 4.95
CA TYR A 209 -17.99 -13.92 3.71
C TYR A 209 -19.20 -14.83 3.80
N TYR A 210 -20.12 -14.78 2.83
CA TYR A 210 -21.17 -15.78 2.67
C TYR A 210 -20.72 -16.94 1.78
N ASP A 211 -19.80 -16.70 0.87
CA ASP A 211 -19.12 -17.73 0.08
C ASP A 211 -17.60 -17.58 0.20
N GLU A 212 -17.00 -18.26 1.17
CA GLU A 212 -15.56 -18.24 1.41
C GLU A 212 -14.75 -18.74 0.21
N ALA A 213 -15.33 -19.59 -0.64
CA ALA A 213 -14.64 -20.15 -1.80
C ALA A 213 -14.35 -19.10 -2.88
N GLN A 214 -15.15 -18.05 -2.97
CA GLN A 214 -14.94 -16.96 -3.94
C GLN A 214 -13.91 -15.93 -3.50
N GLN A 215 -13.53 -15.89 -2.22
CA GLN A 215 -12.62 -14.90 -1.62
C GLN A 215 -13.06 -13.45 -1.84
N ILE A 216 -14.33 -13.22 -2.13
CA ILE A 216 -14.98 -11.92 -2.21
C ILE A 216 -15.67 -11.71 -0.87
N TRP A 217 -15.30 -10.65 -0.15
CA TRP A 217 -15.99 -10.31 1.07
C TRP A 217 -17.33 -9.60 0.76
N ASP A 218 -18.33 -9.84 1.59
CA ASP A 218 -19.63 -9.17 1.50
C ASP A 218 -19.62 -7.86 2.28
N PHE A 219 -18.86 -7.82 3.36
CA PHE A 219 -18.66 -6.59 4.15
C PHE A 219 -17.31 -6.61 4.88
N ILE A 220 -16.84 -5.41 5.23
CA ILE A 220 -15.76 -5.19 6.19
C ILE A 220 -16.22 -4.13 7.20
N ARG A 221 -16.16 -4.44 8.49
CA ARG A 221 -16.44 -3.50 9.58
C ARG A 221 -15.15 -3.04 10.24
N PHE A 222 -14.95 -1.73 10.33
CA PHE A 222 -13.73 -1.10 10.85
C PHE A 222 -13.79 -0.93 12.38
N GLU A 223 -13.76 -2.02 13.14
CA GLU A 223 -13.98 -2.01 14.59
C GLU A 223 -12.99 -1.16 15.37
N GLY A 224 -11.73 -1.11 14.97
CA GLY A 224 -10.70 -0.32 15.64
C GLY A 224 -10.77 1.18 15.34
N LYS A 225 -11.38 1.59 14.22
CA LYS A 225 -11.58 3.01 13.87
C LYS A 225 -12.91 3.53 14.39
N ASN A 226 -13.98 2.94 13.92
CA ASN A 226 -15.36 3.17 14.36
C ASN A 226 -16.20 1.98 13.90
N GLU A 227 -16.79 1.24 14.82
CA GLU A 227 -17.59 0.03 14.53
C GLU A 227 -18.79 0.27 13.63
N LYS A 228 -19.21 1.54 13.45
CA LYS A 228 -20.28 1.95 12.55
C LYS A 228 -19.80 2.15 11.11
N ILE A 229 -18.49 2.21 10.86
CA ILE A 229 -17.98 2.33 9.48
C ILE A 229 -17.89 0.93 8.89
N VAL A 230 -18.60 0.76 7.77
CA VAL A 230 -18.71 -0.51 7.06
C VAL A 230 -18.43 -0.31 5.59
N ALA A 231 -17.59 -1.18 5.03
CA ALA A 231 -17.46 -1.34 3.59
C ALA A 231 -18.34 -2.51 3.15
N GLN A 232 -19.07 -2.34 2.04
CA GLN A 232 -19.91 -3.38 1.40
C GLN A 232 -19.71 -3.36 -0.11
N GLN A 233 -19.79 -4.53 -0.75
CA GLN A 233 -19.79 -4.62 -2.20
C GLN A 233 -21.22 -4.75 -2.73
N TYR A 234 -21.51 -4.11 -3.85
CA TYR A 234 -22.80 -4.16 -4.53
C TYR A 234 -22.57 -4.43 -6.01
N GLU A 235 -23.00 -5.59 -6.51
CA GLU A 235 -22.91 -6.01 -7.90
C GLU A 235 -21.50 -5.84 -8.53
N ALA A 236 -20.45 -5.95 -7.70
CA ALA A 236 -19.06 -5.69 -8.08
C ALA A 236 -18.31 -6.94 -8.56
N GLU A 237 -18.93 -8.12 -8.58
CA GLU A 237 -18.31 -9.42 -8.81
C GLU A 237 -17.52 -9.48 -10.12
N GLU A 238 -17.97 -8.77 -11.16
CA GLU A 238 -17.34 -8.81 -12.49
C GLU A 238 -15.90 -8.25 -12.48
N TRP A 239 -15.62 -7.26 -11.64
CA TRP A 239 -14.32 -6.58 -11.59
C TRP A 239 -13.59 -6.71 -10.24
N PHE A 240 -14.27 -7.20 -9.20
CA PHE A 240 -13.72 -7.28 -7.84
C PHE A 240 -12.43 -8.12 -7.78
N ALA A 241 -12.45 -9.31 -8.38
CA ALA A 241 -11.34 -10.25 -8.29
C ALA A 241 -10.04 -9.68 -8.93
N GLU A 242 -10.18 -8.98 -10.06
CA GLU A 242 -9.05 -8.37 -10.78
C GLU A 242 -8.50 -7.13 -10.05
N ASN A 243 -9.34 -6.45 -9.26
CA ASN A 243 -9.00 -5.21 -8.58
C ASN A 243 -8.84 -5.36 -7.06
N LYS A 244 -8.83 -6.59 -6.54
CA LYS A 244 -8.85 -6.87 -5.09
C LYS A 244 -7.77 -6.11 -4.32
N ASP A 245 -6.54 -6.11 -4.81
CA ASP A 245 -5.43 -5.44 -4.14
C ASP A 245 -5.64 -3.93 -4.09
N THR A 246 -6.06 -3.30 -5.19
CA THR A 246 -6.39 -1.87 -5.21
C THR A 246 -7.56 -1.52 -4.31
N ILE A 247 -8.61 -2.37 -4.25
CA ILE A 247 -9.72 -2.19 -3.31
C ILE A 247 -9.21 -2.21 -1.87
N MET A 248 -8.37 -3.17 -1.53
CA MET A 248 -7.80 -3.28 -0.19
C MET A 248 -6.90 -2.10 0.15
N ASP A 249 -6.10 -1.60 -0.79
CA ASP A 249 -5.26 -0.40 -0.61
C ASP A 249 -6.12 0.86 -0.36
N ILE A 250 -7.24 1.03 -1.12
CA ILE A 250 -8.20 2.11 -0.88
C ILE A 250 -8.78 2.00 0.54
N LEU A 251 -9.22 0.83 0.95
CA LEU A 251 -9.78 0.60 2.27
C LEU A 251 -8.75 0.74 3.41
N ASP A 252 -7.50 0.35 3.17
CA ASP A 252 -6.39 0.52 4.14
C ASP A 252 -6.02 2.00 4.36
N SER A 253 -6.35 2.86 3.40
CA SER A 253 -6.15 4.31 3.50
C SER A 253 -7.18 5.02 4.39
N LEU A 254 -8.18 4.32 4.94
CA LEU A 254 -9.28 4.91 5.70
C LEU A 254 -8.77 5.65 6.94
N GLU A 255 -9.11 6.93 7.01
CA GLU A 255 -8.93 7.77 8.19
C GLU A 255 -10.28 8.22 8.74
N TYR A 256 -10.46 8.19 10.06
CA TYR A 256 -11.68 8.63 10.73
C TYR A 256 -11.40 9.76 11.72
N TYR A 257 -12.22 10.79 11.68
CA TYR A 257 -12.15 11.97 12.53
C TYR A 257 -13.50 12.17 13.23
N ALA A 258 -13.57 11.81 14.51
CA ALA A 258 -14.77 12.03 15.32
C ALA A 258 -15.06 13.53 15.47
N LYS A 259 -16.32 13.96 15.35
CA LYS A 259 -16.73 15.31 15.74
C LYS A 259 -16.75 15.40 17.27
N ILE A 260 -16.02 16.37 17.80
CA ILE A 260 -16.09 16.70 19.22
C ILE A 260 -17.45 17.37 19.43
N GLN A 261 -18.35 16.72 20.14
CA GLN A 261 -19.57 17.34 20.62
C GLN A 261 -19.21 18.19 21.83
N PHE A 262 -19.38 19.51 21.71
CA PHE A 262 -19.25 20.47 22.81
C PHE A 262 -20.57 20.65 23.53
#